data_90b14e106d12c1ac1c14285c3eac2b7a
#
_entry.id   90b14e106d12c1ac1c14285c3eac2b7a
#
_cell.length_a   1.000
_cell.length_b   1.000
_cell.length_c   1.000
_cell.angle_alpha   90.00
_cell.angle_beta   90.00
_cell.angle_gamma   90.00
#
_symmetry.space_group_name_H-M   'P 1'
#
loop_
_entity.id
_entity.type
_entity.pdbx_description
1 polymer ?
#
loop_
_entity_poly.entity_id
_entity_poly.type
_entity_poly.pdbx_seq_one_letter_code
_entity_poly.pdbx_strand_id
1 'polypeptide(L)'
;TQMTPAAVACDQKCVYCWRVNEMFSGNQDLMEYAKDDPADIVQGSIEGHLRKISGFGGNPNVDQQKVLESKTVRHFAISLTGEPTLYKRLPEMLRELRSRKISSFLVTNGLHPEMIEKLRDEDSLPTQLYMSLDAPDKRTWKKIDVPLVPNFWDKIKGTLALMDGLE
;
A
#
# COMPACT_ATOMS: atom_id res chain seq x y z
N THR A 1 4.62 9.81 -5.63
CA THR A 1 3.21 9.98 -5.22
C THR A 1 2.83 8.95 -4.16
N GLN A 2 1.81 9.20 -3.37
CA GLN A 2 1.26 8.27 -2.38
C GLN A 2 -0.15 7.86 -2.81
N MET A 3 -0.45 6.57 -2.77
CA MET A 3 -1.72 6.01 -3.20
C MET A 3 -1.95 4.61 -2.58
N THR A 4 -3.14 4.07 -2.75
CA THR A 4 -3.47 2.68 -2.40
C THR A 4 -4.47 2.11 -3.42
N PRO A 5 -4.29 0.86 -3.86
CA PRO A 5 -5.26 0.19 -4.73
C PRO A 5 -6.45 -0.38 -3.95
N ALA A 6 -6.40 -0.38 -2.62
CA ALA A 6 -7.39 -0.97 -1.73
C ALA A 6 -7.95 0.05 -0.73
N ALA A 7 -8.30 1.25 -1.19
CA ALA A 7 -8.68 2.39 -0.35
C ALA A 7 -9.79 2.10 0.66
N VAL A 8 -10.71 1.20 0.33
CA VAL A 8 -11.89 0.88 1.14
C VAL A 8 -11.82 -0.49 1.81
N ALA A 9 -10.74 -1.24 1.60
CA ALA A 9 -10.58 -2.59 2.11
C ALA A 9 -9.43 -2.69 3.12
N CYS A 10 -9.74 -3.13 4.33
CA CYS A 10 -8.77 -3.44 5.37
C CYS A 10 -9.35 -4.51 6.27
N ASP A 11 -8.52 -5.41 6.76
CA ASP A 11 -8.87 -6.47 7.70
C ASP A 11 -8.40 -6.19 9.14
N GLN A 12 -8.17 -4.91 9.43
CA GLN A 12 -7.95 -4.37 10.77
C GLN A 12 -8.86 -3.17 11.05
N LYS A 13 -9.12 -2.92 12.34
CA LYS A 13 -9.81 -1.74 12.87
C LYS A 13 -8.95 -1.03 13.90
N CYS A 14 -7.74 -0.64 13.50
CA CYS A 14 -6.77 -0.04 14.39
C CYS A 14 -7.35 1.17 15.13
N VAL A 15 -7.16 1.24 16.45
CA VAL A 15 -7.72 2.31 17.31
C VAL A 15 -7.18 3.70 16.96
N TYR A 16 -6.03 3.76 16.31
CA TYR A 16 -5.38 4.99 15.85
C TYR A 16 -5.66 5.31 14.37
N CYS A 17 -6.46 4.47 13.68
CA CYS A 17 -6.76 4.70 12.27
C CYS A 17 -7.54 6.00 12.09
N TRP A 18 -7.05 6.89 11.25
CA TRP A 18 -7.70 8.17 10.96
C TRP A 18 -8.92 8.03 10.04
N ARG A 19 -9.18 6.84 9.51
CA ARG A 19 -10.33 6.53 8.65
C ARG A 19 -11.53 6.11 9.47
N VAL A 20 -12.71 6.27 8.90
CA VAL A 20 -13.99 5.84 9.48
C VAL A 20 -14.09 4.31 9.38
N ASN A 21 -13.80 3.62 10.47
CA ASN A 21 -13.70 2.15 10.52
C ASN A 21 -14.99 1.42 10.17
N GLU A 22 -16.15 2.06 10.37
CA GLU A 22 -17.46 1.50 10.04
C GLU A 22 -17.62 1.21 8.54
N MET A 23 -16.93 1.98 7.69
CA MET A 23 -16.96 1.80 6.23
C MET A 23 -16.04 0.68 5.75
N PHE A 24 -15.11 0.21 6.60
CA PHE A 24 -14.04 -0.73 6.24
C PHE A 24 -14.18 -2.09 6.92
N SER A 25 -15.34 -2.38 7.51
CA SER A 25 -15.55 -3.59 8.29
C SER A 25 -15.45 -4.84 7.42
N GLY A 26 -14.27 -5.48 7.39
CA GLY A 26 -14.04 -6.91 7.11
C GLY A 26 -14.82 -7.59 6.00
N ASN A 27 -15.52 -6.82 5.18
CA ASN A 27 -16.34 -7.35 4.14
C ASN A 27 -15.45 -7.67 2.94
N GLN A 28 -15.18 -8.96 2.74
CA GLN A 28 -14.47 -9.45 1.56
C GLN A 28 -15.16 -9.00 0.25
N ASP A 29 -16.46 -8.69 0.31
CA ASP A 29 -17.22 -8.18 -0.82
C ASP A 29 -16.73 -6.80 -1.27
N LEU A 30 -16.15 -5.97 -0.38
CA LEU A 30 -15.51 -4.71 -0.79
C LEU A 30 -14.31 -4.93 -1.72
N MET A 31 -13.69 -6.11 -1.69
CA MET A 31 -12.63 -6.48 -2.62
C MET A 31 -13.14 -6.78 -4.03
N GLU A 32 -14.44 -7.04 -4.22
CA GLU A 32 -15.02 -7.10 -5.55
C GLU A 32 -14.98 -5.76 -6.28
N TYR A 33 -14.92 -4.66 -5.56
CA TYR A 33 -14.79 -3.31 -6.12
C TYR A 33 -13.34 -2.94 -6.47
N ALA A 34 -12.35 -3.65 -5.96
CA ALA A 34 -10.93 -3.45 -6.32
C ALA A 34 -10.58 -4.20 -7.62
N LYS A 35 -11.35 -3.97 -8.70
CA LYS A 35 -11.19 -4.60 -10.01
C LYS A 35 -10.45 -3.71 -11.02
N ASP A 36 -10.10 -2.50 -10.64
CA ASP A 36 -9.44 -1.55 -11.52
C ASP A 36 -8.16 -2.16 -12.11
N ASP A 37 -7.91 -1.83 -13.37
CA ASP A 37 -6.71 -2.28 -14.06
C ASP A 37 -5.46 -1.65 -13.43
N PRO A 38 -4.39 -2.43 -13.18
CA PRO A 38 -3.14 -1.90 -12.64
C PRO A 38 -2.56 -0.71 -13.41
N ALA A 39 -2.62 -0.74 -14.75
CA ALA A 39 -2.12 0.35 -15.58
C ALA A 39 -2.97 1.62 -15.39
N ASP A 40 -4.29 1.47 -15.28
CA ASP A 40 -5.21 2.60 -15.05
C ASP A 40 -5.00 3.21 -13.66
N ILE A 41 -4.80 2.36 -12.63
CA ILE A 41 -4.47 2.83 -11.26
C ILE A 41 -3.18 3.65 -11.28
N VAL A 42 -2.13 3.15 -11.91
CA VAL A 42 -0.83 3.83 -11.99
C VAL A 42 -0.97 5.14 -12.77
N GLN A 43 -1.61 5.11 -13.94
CA GLN A 43 -1.79 6.29 -14.78
C GLN A 43 -2.65 7.35 -14.08
N GLY A 44 -3.79 6.97 -13.53
CA GLY A 44 -4.67 7.89 -12.80
C GLY A 44 -4.01 8.52 -11.58
N SER A 45 -3.12 7.76 -10.90
CA SER A 45 -2.32 8.28 -9.77
C SER A 45 -1.30 9.33 -10.21
N ILE A 46 -0.64 9.12 -11.35
CA ILE A 46 0.28 10.09 -11.96
C ILE A 46 -0.48 11.38 -12.35
N GLU A 47 -1.59 11.23 -13.04
CA GLU A 47 -2.43 12.37 -13.44
C GLU A 47 -2.98 13.13 -12.25
N GLY A 48 -3.42 12.41 -11.21
CA GLY A 48 -3.87 13.00 -9.96
C GLY A 48 -2.76 13.79 -9.24
N HIS A 49 -1.53 13.27 -9.25
CA HIS A 49 -0.36 13.99 -8.74
C HIS A 49 -0.11 15.27 -9.53
N LEU A 50 -0.05 15.20 -10.86
CA LEU A 50 0.19 16.36 -11.73
C LEU A 50 -0.88 17.44 -11.57
N ARG A 51 -2.16 17.05 -11.46
CA ARG A 51 -3.24 18.01 -11.17
C ARG A 51 -3.03 18.75 -9.86
N LYS A 52 -2.62 18.04 -8.79
CA LYS A 52 -2.40 18.64 -7.46
C LYS A 52 -1.25 19.63 -7.44
N ILE A 53 -0.21 19.43 -8.25
CA ILE A 53 0.96 20.31 -8.26
C ILE A 53 0.87 21.43 -9.32
N SER A 54 -0.14 21.43 -10.20
CA SER A 54 -0.23 22.34 -11.36
C SER A 54 -0.21 23.83 -10.98
N GLY A 55 -0.72 24.21 -9.81
CA GLY A 55 -0.76 25.61 -9.35
C GLY A 55 0.54 26.13 -8.73
N PHE A 56 1.48 25.25 -8.37
CA PHE A 56 2.68 25.67 -7.64
C PHE A 56 3.67 26.49 -8.49
N GLY A 57 3.71 26.28 -9.79
CA GLY A 57 4.64 26.97 -10.68
C GLY A 57 4.45 28.49 -10.75
N GLY A 58 3.26 29.01 -10.40
CA GLY A 58 2.96 30.44 -10.34
C GLY A 58 3.24 31.10 -8.98
N ASN A 59 3.65 30.33 -7.97
CA ASN A 59 3.91 30.86 -6.64
C ASN A 59 5.39 31.30 -6.51
N PRO A 60 5.66 32.59 -6.27
CA PRO A 60 7.05 33.10 -6.16
C PRO A 60 7.83 32.57 -4.97
N ASN A 61 7.15 32.02 -3.95
CA ASN A 61 7.77 31.48 -2.74
C ASN A 61 8.13 29.98 -2.87
N VAL A 62 7.91 29.38 -4.02
CA VAL A 62 8.20 27.95 -4.26
C VAL A 62 9.51 27.82 -5.04
N ASP A 63 10.32 26.85 -4.63
CA ASP A 63 11.51 26.46 -5.39
C ASP A 63 11.09 25.90 -6.77
N GLN A 64 11.37 26.67 -7.80
CA GLN A 64 10.98 26.35 -9.18
C GLN A 64 11.66 25.09 -9.69
N GLN A 65 12.88 24.79 -9.24
CA GLN A 65 13.59 23.57 -9.61
C GLN A 65 12.84 22.33 -9.06
N LYS A 66 12.40 22.38 -7.81
CA LYS A 66 11.59 21.30 -7.21
C LYS A 66 10.23 21.13 -7.89
N VAL A 67 9.62 22.22 -8.34
CA VAL A 67 8.39 22.16 -9.13
C VAL A 67 8.62 21.41 -10.45
N LEU A 68 9.73 21.69 -11.14
CA LEU A 68 10.09 20.99 -12.37
C LEU A 68 10.34 19.50 -12.11
N GLU A 69 11.11 19.17 -11.08
CA GLU A 69 11.41 17.79 -10.70
C GLU A 69 10.14 17.01 -10.33
N SER A 70 9.19 17.65 -9.63
CA SER A 70 7.93 17.03 -9.20
C SER A 70 7.01 16.61 -10.36
N LYS A 71 7.19 17.18 -11.56
CA LYS A 71 6.43 16.79 -12.76
C LYS A 71 6.78 15.39 -13.25
N THR A 72 7.93 14.84 -12.84
CA THR A 72 8.34 13.49 -13.18
C THR A 72 8.18 12.59 -11.95
N VAL A 73 7.14 11.77 -11.93
CA VAL A 73 6.89 10.83 -10.83
C VAL A 73 7.89 9.68 -10.91
N ARG A 74 8.76 9.56 -9.91
CA ARG A 74 9.80 8.52 -9.82
C ARG A 74 9.57 7.51 -8.71
N HIS A 75 8.68 7.81 -7.77
CA HIS A 75 8.46 7.01 -6.58
C HIS A 75 6.97 6.90 -6.27
N PHE A 76 6.52 5.67 -5.98
CA PHE A 76 5.18 5.39 -5.47
C PHE A 76 5.27 4.85 -4.04
N ALA A 77 4.58 5.49 -3.12
CA ALA A 77 4.29 4.92 -1.81
C ALA A 77 2.88 4.29 -1.88
N ILE A 78 2.85 2.97 -1.83
CA ILE A 78 1.62 2.17 -1.82
C ILE A 78 1.25 1.98 -0.35
N SER A 79 0.56 2.98 0.16
CA SER A 79 0.20 3.11 1.57
C SER A 79 -0.98 4.08 1.70
N LEU A 80 -1.16 4.71 2.83
CA LEU A 80 -2.13 5.76 3.13
C LEU A 80 -3.39 5.21 3.80
N THR A 81 -4.05 4.21 3.25
CA THR A 81 -5.30 3.67 3.78
C THR A 81 -5.59 2.30 3.17
N GLY A 82 -6.41 1.52 3.88
CA GLY A 82 -6.68 0.16 3.47
C GLY A 82 -5.46 -0.75 3.59
N GLU A 83 -5.58 -1.96 3.11
CA GLU A 83 -4.50 -2.94 3.08
C GLU A 83 -4.17 -3.30 1.63
N PRO A 84 -3.03 -2.84 1.09
CA PRO A 84 -2.69 -3.04 -0.32
C PRO A 84 -2.57 -4.51 -0.74
N THR A 85 -2.18 -5.41 0.17
CA THR A 85 -2.04 -6.84 -0.11
C THR A 85 -3.36 -7.55 -0.37
N LEU A 86 -4.49 -6.91 -0.07
CA LEU A 86 -5.81 -7.38 -0.46
C LEU A 86 -6.10 -7.21 -1.96
N TYR A 87 -5.37 -6.33 -2.65
CA TYR A 87 -5.52 -6.15 -4.08
C TYR A 87 -4.90 -7.32 -4.85
N LYS A 88 -5.73 -8.18 -5.43
CA LYS A 88 -5.32 -9.45 -6.05
C LYS A 88 -4.32 -9.29 -7.21
N ARG A 89 -4.36 -8.14 -7.91
CA ARG A 89 -3.48 -7.81 -9.03
C ARG A 89 -2.28 -6.94 -8.60
N LEU A 90 -1.93 -6.94 -7.31
CA LEU A 90 -0.78 -6.21 -6.78
C LEU A 90 0.54 -6.59 -7.49
N PRO A 91 0.83 -7.87 -7.82
CA PRO A 91 2.01 -8.22 -8.58
C PRO A 91 2.09 -7.54 -9.95
N GLU A 92 0.97 -7.49 -10.67
CA GLU A 92 0.89 -6.82 -11.97
C GLU A 92 1.14 -5.31 -11.83
N MET A 93 0.58 -4.67 -10.80
CA MET A 93 0.78 -3.23 -10.55
C MET A 93 2.25 -2.91 -10.21
N LEU A 94 2.92 -3.76 -9.44
CA LEU A 94 4.34 -3.58 -9.11
C LEU A 94 5.24 -3.77 -10.35
N ARG A 95 4.92 -4.73 -11.22
CA ARG A 95 5.60 -4.89 -12.52
C ARG A 95 5.36 -3.69 -13.43
N GLU A 96 4.15 -3.14 -13.45
CA GLU A 96 3.83 -1.94 -14.23
C GLU A 96 4.66 -0.73 -13.76
N LEU A 97 4.78 -0.51 -12.44
CA LEU A 97 5.65 0.53 -11.89
C LEU A 97 7.12 0.31 -12.29
N ARG A 98 7.62 -0.93 -12.19
CA ARG A 98 8.98 -1.30 -12.56
C ARG A 98 9.25 -1.05 -14.05
N SER A 99 8.30 -1.40 -14.94
CA SER A 99 8.41 -1.17 -16.39
C SER A 99 8.55 0.30 -16.73
N ARG A 100 7.91 1.18 -15.96
CA ARG A 100 8.01 2.65 -16.06
C ARG A 100 9.23 3.23 -15.34
N LYS A 101 10.12 2.41 -14.77
CA LYS A 101 11.27 2.84 -13.95
C LYS A 101 10.87 3.68 -12.74
N ILE A 102 9.74 3.37 -12.16
CA ILE A 102 9.21 3.99 -10.94
C ILE A 102 9.46 3.04 -9.78
N SER A 103 10.13 3.50 -8.73
CA SER A 103 10.32 2.71 -7.52
C SER A 103 9.02 2.62 -6.73
N SER A 104 8.83 1.48 -6.07
CA SER A 104 7.67 1.18 -5.24
C SER A 104 8.05 0.95 -3.78
N PHE A 105 7.33 1.59 -2.89
CA PHE A 105 7.40 1.43 -1.45
C PHE A 105 6.06 0.87 -0.98
N LEU A 106 6.01 -0.41 -0.60
CA LEU A 106 4.81 -1.09 -0.14
C LEU A 106 4.77 -1.12 1.38
N VAL A 107 3.69 -0.64 1.96
CA VAL A 107 3.41 -0.73 3.40
C VAL A 107 2.23 -1.68 3.61
N THR A 108 2.40 -2.69 4.45
CA THR A 108 1.39 -3.70 4.76
C THR A 108 1.21 -3.89 6.26
N ASN A 109 0.03 -4.32 6.67
CA ASN A 109 -0.26 -4.76 8.03
C ASN A 109 0.28 -6.18 8.33
N GLY A 110 0.80 -6.88 7.32
CA GLY A 110 1.40 -8.20 7.46
C GLY A 110 0.42 -9.37 7.63
N LEU A 111 -0.87 -9.18 7.41
CA LEU A 111 -1.87 -10.25 7.58
C LEU A 111 -2.03 -11.16 6.36
N HIS A 112 -1.28 -10.90 5.29
CA HIS A 112 -1.35 -11.66 4.02
C HIS A 112 0.02 -12.20 3.58
N PRO A 113 0.65 -13.13 4.36
CA PRO A 113 1.91 -13.75 3.98
C PRO A 113 1.83 -14.40 2.59
N GLU A 114 0.69 -14.97 2.23
CA GLU A 114 0.43 -15.57 0.92
C GLU A 114 0.59 -14.59 -0.27
N MET A 115 0.32 -13.30 -0.05
CA MET A 115 0.58 -12.28 -1.07
C MET A 115 2.08 -11.96 -1.16
N ILE A 116 2.78 -11.93 -0.04
CA ILE A 116 4.23 -11.70 -0.03
C ILE A 116 4.97 -12.86 -0.73
N GLU A 117 4.56 -14.10 -0.45
CA GLU A 117 5.06 -15.29 -1.18
C GLU A 117 4.81 -15.14 -2.69
N LYS A 118 3.59 -14.78 -3.08
CA LYS A 118 3.24 -14.56 -4.48
C LYS A 118 4.09 -13.48 -5.15
N LEU A 119 4.34 -12.36 -4.44
CA LEU A 119 5.21 -11.28 -4.95
C LEU A 119 6.63 -11.76 -5.21
N ARG A 120 7.18 -12.59 -4.31
CA ARG A 120 8.49 -13.22 -4.45
C ARG A 120 8.51 -14.19 -5.64
N ASP A 121 7.57 -15.11 -5.67
CA ASP A 121 7.54 -16.22 -6.65
C ASP A 121 7.28 -15.72 -8.07
N GLU A 122 6.58 -14.60 -8.23
CA GLU A 122 6.32 -13.93 -9.52
C GLU A 122 7.37 -12.86 -9.89
N ASP A 123 8.50 -12.78 -9.21
CA ASP A 123 9.50 -11.71 -9.39
C ASP A 123 8.88 -10.30 -9.47
N SER A 124 8.00 -10.02 -8.52
CA SER A 124 7.27 -8.76 -8.47
C SER A 124 7.36 -8.05 -7.12
N LEU A 125 8.44 -8.30 -6.37
CA LEU A 125 8.69 -7.60 -5.12
C LEU A 125 8.76 -6.08 -5.33
N PRO A 126 8.27 -5.28 -4.37
CA PRO A 126 8.45 -3.84 -4.40
C PRO A 126 9.93 -3.48 -4.22
N THR A 127 10.31 -2.25 -4.59
CA THR A 127 11.67 -1.74 -4.32
C THR A 127 11.96 -1.72 -2.82
N GLN A 128 10.94 -1.50 -2.01
CA GLN A 128 11.01 -1.52 -0.56
C GLN A 128 9.71 -2.05 0.04
N LEU A 129 9.81 -3.00 0.96
CA LEU A 129 8.69 -3.58 1.70
C LEU A 129 8.78 -3.16 3.17
N TYR A 130 7.70 -2.62 3.70
CA TYR A 130 7.53 -2.31 5.12
C TYR A 130 6.32 -3.05 5.69
N MET A 131 6.51 -3.61 6.86
CA MET A 131 5.42 -4.16 7.64
C MET A 131 5.21 -3.28 8.89
N SER A 132 3.97 -2.88 9.13
CA SER A 132 3.57 -2.21 10.37
C SER A 132 3.61 -3.22 11.51
N LEU A 133 4.49 -3.00 12.48
CA LEU A 133 4.62 -3.84 13.67
C LEU A 133 4.37 -2.98 14.91
N ASP A 134 3.10 -2.83 15.26
CA ASP A 134 2.63 -1.81 16.21
C ASP A 134 2.62 -2.29 17.68
N ALA A 135 2.90 -3.57 17.93
CA ALA A 135 2.93 -4.12 19.28
C ALA A 135 3.89 -5.31 19.39
N PRO A 136 4.53 -5.50 20.57
CA PRO A 136 5.51 -6.56 20.79
C PRO A 136 4.92 -7.94 21.03
N ASP A 137 3.61 -8.02 21.30
CA ASP A 137 2.94 -9.26 21.66
C ASP A 137 1.50 -9.34 21.16
N LYS A 138 0.98 -10.58 21.05
CA LYS A 138 -0.35 -10.90 20.55
C LYS A 138 -1.48 -10.16 21.28
N ARG A 139 -1.37 -9.99 22.60
CA ARG A 139 -2.42 -9.38 23.41
C ARG A 139 -2.53 -7.88 23.14
N THR A 140 -1.40 -7.22 23.09
CA THR A 140 -1.30 -5.78 22.81
C THR A 140 -1.73 -5.49 21.37
N TRP A 141 -1.23 -6.28 20.41
CA TRP A 141 -1.65 -6.19 19.02
C TRP A 141 -3.16 -6.28 18.86
N LYS A 142 -3.78 -7.31 19.47
CA LYS A 142 -5.24 -7.47 19.39
C LYS A 142 -6.03 -6.26 19.92
N LYS A 143 -5.46 -5.49 20.84
CA LYS A 143 -6.10 -4.29 21.39
C LYS A 143 -5.92 -3.06 20.53
N ILE A 144 -4.76 -2.92 19.89
CA ILE A 144 -4.38 -1.73 19.13
C ILE A 144 -4.85 -1.86 17.68
N ASP A 145 -4.55 -2.97 17.01
CA ASP A 145 -4.81 -3.17 15.59
C ASP A 145 -6.17 -3.83 15.31
N VAL A 146 -6.78 -4.42 16.33
CA VAL A 146 -8.13 -5.02 16.28
C VAL A 146 -8.32 -5.85 15.00
N PRO A 147 -7.54 -6.94 14.79
CA PRO A 147 -7.60 -7.75 13.59
C PRO A 147 -8.95 -8.45 13.44
N LEU A 148 -9.47 -8.47 12.22
CA LEU A 148 -10.76 -9.07 11.85
C LEU A 148 -10.61 -10.49 11.33
N VAL A 149 -9.39 -10.96 11.13
CA VAL A 149 -9.08 -12.30 10.60
C VAL A 149 -8.65 -13.25 11.71
N PRO A 150 -9.02 -14.53 11.62
CA PRO A 150 -8.54 -15.55 12.54
C PRO A 150 -7.03 -15.78 12.34
N ASN A 151 -6.37 -16.32 13.38
CA ASN A 151 -4.94 -16.68 13.33
C ASN A 151 -4.01 -15.52 12.94
N PHE A 152 -4.43 -14.26 13.16
CA PHE A 152 -3.67 -13.06 12.79
C PHE A 152 -2.23 -13.09 13.30
N TRP A 153 -1.98 -13.62 14.51
CA TRP A 153 -0.64 -13.63 15.10
C TRP A 153 0.31 -14.59 14.39
N ASP A 154 -0.19 -15.71 13.89
CA ASP A 154 0.61 -16.65 13.10
C ASP A 154 0.88 -16.09 11.70
N LYS A 155 -0.08 -15.37 11.11
CA LYS A 155 0.11 -14.63 9.86
C LYS A 155 1.21 -13.58 9.99
N ILE A 156 1.17 -12.76 11.05
CA ILE A 156 2.22 -11.76 11.35
C ILE A 156 3.60 -12.42 11.43
N LYS A 157 3.71 -13.50 12.21
CA LYS A 157 5.00 -14.24 12.32
C LYS A 157 5.44 -14.82 10.97
N GLY A 158 4.49 -15.34 10.19
CA GLY A 158 4.76 -15.85 8.84
C GLY A 158 5.31 -14.76 7.92
N THR A 159 4.68 -13.58 7.91
CA THR A 159 5.19 -12.44 7.12
C THR A 159 6.57 -12.00 7.55
N LEU A 160 6.83 -11.89 8.87
CA LEU A 160 8.17 -11.55 9.38
C LEU A 160 9.22 -12.56 8.95
N ALA A 161 8.91 -13.86 9.03
CA ALA A 161 9.81 -14.93 8.60
C ALA A 161 10.10 -14.90 7.09
N LEU A 162 9.08 -14.55 6.28
CA LEU A 162 9.28 -14.36 4.84
C LEU A 162 10.18 -13.16 4.55
N MET A 163 9.99 -12.04 5.24
CA MET A 163 10.78 -10.83 5.02
C MET A 163 12.26 -11.02 5.31
N ASP A 164 12.62 -11.89 6.27
CA ASP A 164 14.01 -12.21 6.61
C ASP A 164 14.75 -12.88 5.44
N GLY A 165 14.04 -13.48 4.50
CA GLY A 165 14.59 -14.15 3.32
C GLY A 165 14.39 -13.40 1.99
N LEU A 166 13.98 -12.13 2.02
CA LEU A 166 13.74 -11.32 0.82
C LEU A 166 14.93 -10.41 0.49
N GLU A 167 16.15 -10.92 0.46
CA GLU A 167 17.33 -10.18 0.02
C GLU A 167 17.43 -10.06 -1.51
#